data_ebc8a7bf7ce85be192ee9b205cb73c09
#
_entry.id   ebc8a7bf7ce85be192ee9b205cb73c09
#
_cell.length_a   1.000
_cell.length_b   1.000
_cell.length_c   1.000
_cell.angle_alpha   90.00
_cell.angle_beta   90.00
_cell.angle_gamma   90.00
#
_symmetry.space_group_name_H-M   'P 1'
#
loop_
_entity.id
_entity.type
_entity.pdbx_description
1 polymer ?
#
loop_
_entity_poly.entity_id
_entity_poly.type
_entity_poly.pdbx_seq_one_letter_code
_entity_poly.pdbx_strand_id
1 'polypeptide(L)'
;SSKRLILQPNNAEMKLRHWLTDNNFEIMTETILEENSKIYEIIIAEPATEVSKLSSEDYLFGKFLRSEKNAIFVRKWESEIQKYEYILRSLEQSHRDIAEKKAEVLRMIEIIEEEIK
;
A
#
# COMPACT_ATOMS: atom_id res chain seq x y z
N SER A 1 26.86 14.01 -3.59
CA SER A 1 25.70 14.47 -4.32
C SER A 1 24.52 13.54 -4.07
N SER A 2 23.38 14.10 -3.83
CA SER A 2 22.18 13.33 -3.61
C SER A 2 21.50 13.03 -4.93
N LYS A 3 21.06 11.79 -5.07
CA LYS A 3 20.22 11.39 -6.22
C LYS A 3 18.80 11.26 -5.71
N ARG A 4 17.92 12.07 -6.28
CA ARG A 4 16.50 11.97 -5.98
C ARG A 4 15.86 10.96 -6.93
N LEU A 5 15.14 10.01 -6.36
CA LEU A 5 14.35 9.08 -7.15
C LEU A 5 12.90 9.52 -7.15
N ILE A 6 12.31 9.57 -8.33
CA ILE A 6 10.89 9.84 -8.50
C ILE A 6 10.30 8.57 -9.10
N LEU A 7 9.47 7.88 -8.33
CA LEU A 7 9.03 6.54 -8.68
C LEU A 7 7.52 6.47 -8.74
N GLN A 8 7.02 5.79 -9.77
CA GLN A 8 5.60 5.53 -9.94
C GLN A 8 5.42 4.02 -10.04
N PRO A 9 5.30 3.33 -8.91
CA PRO A 9 5.17 1.88 -8.92
C PRO A 9 3.84 1.44 -9.54
N ASN A 10 3.88 0.29 -10.21
CA ASN A 10 2.70 -0.30 -10.82
C ASN A 10 2.29 -1.51 -10.00
N ASN A 11 1.39 -1.32 -9.03
CA ASN A 11 0.85 -2.38 -8.16
C ASN A 11 1.86 -3.05 -7.24
N ALA A 12 2.98 -2.39 -6.95
CA ALA A 12 4.01 -2.96 -6.08
C ALA A 12 4.53 -1.94 -5.07
N GLU A 13 3.63 -1.09 -4.58
CA GLU A 13 4.00 0.04 -3.73
C GLU A 13 4.63 -0.43 -2.42
N MET A 14 4.06 -1.43 -1.77
CA MET A 14 4.59 -1.93 -0.49
C MET A 14 5.99 -2.50 -0.67
N LYS A 15 6.20 -3.31 -1.72
CA LYS A 15 7.51 -3.88 -2.01
C LYS A 15 8.54 -2.81 -2.31
N LEU A 16 8.13 -1.76 -3.04
CA LEU A 16 9.01 -0.65 -3.36
C LEU A 16 9.42 0.09 -2.10
N ARG A 17 8.49 0.34 -1.18
CA ARG A 17 8.81 1.01 0.08
C ARG A 17 9.81 0.21 0.89
N HIS A 18 9.65 -1.11 0.96
CA HIS A 18 10.62 -1.98 1.63
C HIS A 18 11.98 -1.91 0.96
N TRP A 19 12.01 -1.99 -0.38
CA TRP A 19 13.26 -1.91 -1.12
C TRP A 19 14.00 -0.60 -0.84
N LEU A 20 13.26 0.51 -0.84
CA LEU A 20 13.87 1.83 -0.61
C LEU A 20 14.53 1.89 0.77
N THR A 21 13.81 1.53 1.82
CA THR A 21 14.38 1.59 3.18
C THR A 21 15.50 0.57 3.36
N ASP A 22 15.41 -0.60 2.73
CA ASP A 22 16.44 -1.62 2.81
C ASP A 22 17.71 -1.22 2.07
N ASN A 23 17.62 -0.27 1.14
CA ASN A 23 18.75 0.20 0.34
C ASN A 23 19.16 1.63 0.67
N ASN A 24 18.85 2.07 1.87
CA ASN A 24 19.29 3.36 2.41
C ASN A 24 18.72 4.55 1.64
N PHE A 25 17.46 4.45 1.25
CA PHE A 25 16.71 5.58 0.71
C PHE A 25 15.64 6.00 1.72
N GLU A 26 15.60 7.29 1.99
CA GLU A 26 14.54 7.88 2.81
C GLU A 26 13.41 8.31 1.90
N ILE A 27 12.17 7.92 2.22
CA ILE A 27 11.00 8.38 1.48
C ILE A 27 10.70 9.80 1.94
N MET A 28 10.77 10.74 1.02
CA MET A 28 10.63 12.16 1.33
C MET A 28 9.20 12.64 1.20
N THR A 29 8.49 12.20 0.16
CA THR A 29 7.08 12.54 -0.03
C THR A 29 6.38 11.42 -0.79
N GLU A 30 5.07 11.40 -0.68
CA GLU A 30 4.22 10.50 -1.44
C GLU A 30 2.99 11.26 -1.90
N THR A 31 2.56 11.01 -3.11
CA THR A 31 1.38 11.64 -3.69
C THR A 31 0.51 10.56 -4.31
N ILE A 32 -0.79 10.70 -4.14
CA ILE A 32 -1.77 9.83 -4.78
C ILE A 32 -2.66 10.69 -5.66
N LEU A 33 -2.88 10.23 -6.89
CA LEU A 33 -3.66 10.99 -7.86
C LEU A 33 -4.47 10.06 -8.74
N GLU A 34 -5.49 10.62 -9.35
CA GLU A 34 -6.35 9.89 -10.28
C GLU A 34 -6.27 10.56 -11.65
N GLU A 35 -6.08 9.74 -12.68
CA GLU A 35 -6.02 10.21 -14.07
C GLU A 35 -6.60 9.14 -14.97
N ASN A 36 -7.54 9.50 -15.83
CA ASN A 36 -8.20 8.57 -16.75
C ASN A 36 -8.80 7.37 -16.03
N SER A 37 -9.44 7.62 -14.89
CA SER A 37 -10.09 6.61 -14.05
C SER A 37 -9.12 5.60 -13.42
N LYS A 38 -7.82 5.91 -13.42
CA LYS A 38 -6.80 5.10 -12.76
C LYS A 38 -6.15 5.87 -11.64
N ILE A 39 -5.86 5.19 -10.55
CA ILE A 39 -5.22 5.79 -9.39
C ILE A 39 -3.74 5.41 -9.40
N TYR A 40 -2.88 6.41 -9.21
CA TYR A 40 -1.43 6.27 -9.22
C TYR A 40 -0.85 6.82 -7.93
N GLU A 41 0.24 6.19 -7.48
CA GLU A 41 1.04 6.74 -6.38
C GLU A 41 2.40 7.14 -6.92
N ILE A 42 2.89 8.28 -6.45
CA ILE A 42 4.23 8.77 -6.78
C ILE A 42 5.01 8.85 -5.48
N ILE A 43 6.17 8.22 -5.45
CA ILE A 43 7.03 8.20 -4.27
C ILE A 43 8.32 8.91 -4.63
N ILE A 44 8.72 9.88 -3.81
CA ILE A 44 9.99 10.59 -3.97
C ILE A 44 10.89 10.18 -2.81
N ALA A 45 12.07 9.70 -3.14
CA ALA A 45 13.04 9.22 -2.15
C ALA A 45 14.42 9.77 -2.44
N GLU A 46 15.24 9.88 -1.40
CA GLU A 46 16.61 10.37 -1.49
C GLU A 46 17.53 9.46 -0.69
N PRO A 47 18.80 9.29 -1.11
CA PRO A 47 19.75 8.53 -0.33
C PRO A 47 19.94 9.14 1.06
N ALA A 48 20.09 8.30 2.06
CA ALA A 48 20.31 8.74 3.44
C ALA A 48 21.25 7.78 4.14
N THR A 49 22.06 8.31 5.08
CA THR A 49 22.94 7.48 5.89
C THR A 49 22.16 6.70 6.93
N GLU A 50 21.09 7.31 7.44
CA GLU A 50 20.18 6.67 8.37
C GLU A 50 18.77 6.85 7.85
N VAL A 51 18.03 5.75 7.76
CA VAL A 51 16.69 5.74 7.22
C VAL A 51 15.69 5.55 8.36
N SER A 52 14.65 6.37 8.38
CA SER A 52 13.60 6.28 9.39
C SER A 52 12.92 4.91 9.31
N LYS A 53 12.71 4.31 10.48
CA LYS A 53 12.00 3.05 10.55
C LYS A 53 10.51 3.30 10.34
N LEU A 54 9.90 2.49 9.47
CA LEU A 54 8.47 2.60 9.15
C LEU A 54 7.70 1.48 9.84
N SER A 55 6.44 1.75 10.15
CA SER A 55 5.54 0.72 10.65
C SER A 55 5.06 -0.17 9.49
N SER A 56 4.48 -1.31 9.81
CA SER A 56 3.90 -2.17 8.79
C SER A 56 2.79 -1.45 8.01
N GLU A 57 2.02 -0.61 8.69
CA GLU A 57 0.98 0.19 8.05
C GLU A 57 1.59 1.25 7.11
N ASP A 58 2.71 1.85 7.50
CA ASP A 58 3.41 2.80 6.64
C ASP A 58 3.89 2.14 5.35
N TYR A 59 4.38 0.90 5.44
CA TYR A 59 4.79 0.17 4.25
C TYR A 59 3.60 -0.16 3.35
N LEU A 60 2.49 -0.57 3.95
CA LEU A 60 1.30 -0.96 3.19
C LEU A 60 0.62 0.25 2.55
N PHE A 61 0.36 1.28 3.32
CA PHE A 61 -0.47 2.41 2.91
C PHE A 61 0.32 3.63 2.44
N GLY A 62 1.55 3.78 2.90
CA GLY A 62 2.33 4.99 2.65
C GLY A 62 2.19 5.99 3.81
N LYS A 63 3.31 6.30 4.46
CA LYS A 63 3.34 7.19 5.63
C LYS A 63 2.67 8.53 5.35
N PHE A 64 3.01 9.15 4.22
CA PHE A 64 2.48 10.46 3.88
C PHE A 64 1.05 10.38 3.37
N LEU A 65 0.72 9.32 2.63
CA LEU A 65 -0.62 9.14 2.11
C LEU A 65 -1.63 8.89 3.21
N ARG A 66 -1.27 8.09 4.21
CA ARG A 66 -2.17 7.81 5.32
C ARG A 66 -2.32 9.02 6.25
N SER A 67 -1.30 9.86 6.35
CA SER A 67 -1.36 11.10 7.12
C SER A 67 -2.35 12.08 6.49
N GLU A 68 -2.29 12.26 5.18
CA GLU A 68 -3.20 13.13 4.46
C GLU A 68 -4.61 12.53 4.34
N LYS A 69 -4.68 11.26 4.05
CA LYS A 69 -5.92 10.49 3.93
C LYS A 69 -6.97 11.22 3.08
N ASN A 70 -6.59 11.61 1.86
CA ASN A 70 -7.51 12.31 0.99
C ASN A 70 -8.55 11.35 0.38
N ALA A 71 -9.51 11.92 -0.37
CA ALA A 71 -10.61 11.14 -0.94
C ALA A 71 -10.12 10.07 -1.92
N ILE A 72 -9.04 10.34 -2.66
CA ILE A 72 -8.49 9.37 -3.62
C ILE A 72 -7.91 8.17 -2.88
N PHE A 73 -7.21 8.42 -1.79
CA PHE A 73 -6.67 7.37 -0.92
C PHE A 73 -7.80 6.46 -0.41
N VAL A 74 -8.86 7.07 0.11
CA VAL A 74 -10.00 6.30 0.62
C VAL A 74 -10.63 5.46 -0.49
N ARG A 75 -10.85 6.05 -1.67
CA ARG A 75 -11.43 5.31 -2.80
C ARG A 75 -10.55 4.14 -3.25
N LYS A 76 -9.23 4.35 -3.27
CA LYS A 76 -8.30 3.26 -3.60
C LYS A 76 -8.53 2.08 -2.67
N TRP A 77 -8.53 2.34 -1.36
CA TRP A 77 -8.57 1.26 -0.38
C TRP A 77 -9.97 0.65 -0.25
N GLU A 78 -11.02 1.42 -0.49
CA GLU A 78 -12.36 0.84 -0.63
C GLU A 78 -12.41 -0.15 -1.81
N SER A 79 -11.79 0.22 -2.91
CA SER A 79 -11.69 -0.67 -4.08
C SER A 79 -10.90 -1.94 -3.76
N GLU A 80 -9.83 -1.81 -2.97
CA GLU A 80 -9.05 -2.96 -2.55
C GLU A 80 -9.86 -3.90 -1.64
N ILE A 81 -10.68 -3.34 -0.77
CA ILE A 81 -11.58 -4.16 0.06
C ILE A 81 -12.50 -4.98 -0.85
N GLN A 82 -13.07 -4.38 -1.89
CA GLN A 82 -13.95 -5.10 -2.82
C GLN A 82 -13.23 -6.25 -3.50
N LYS A 83 -11.97 -6.06 -3.87
CA LYS A 83 -11.15 -7.12 -4.47
C LYS A 83 -10.95 -8.27 -3.50
N TYR A 84 -10.65 -7.96 -2.23
CA TYR A 84 -10.47 -8.98 -1.21
C TYR A 84 -11.77 -9.71 -0.91
N GLU A 85 -12.89 -8.99 -0.90
CA GLU A 85 -14.21 -9.62 -0.73
C GLU A 85 -14.53 -10.59 -1.86
N TYR A 86 -14.16 -10.22 -3.09
CA TYR A 86 -14.31 -11.11 -4.23
C TYR A 86 -13.46 -12.38 -4.05
N ILE A 87 -12.21 -12.21 -3.63
CA ILE A 87 -11.33 -13.35 -3.36
C ILE A 87 -11.92 -14.23 -2.28
N LEU A 88 -12.47 -13.62 -1.22
CA LEU A 88 -13.09 -14.37 -0.13
C LEU A 88 -14.24 -15.24 -0.61
N ARG A 89 -15.12 -14.67 -1.45
CA ARG A 89 -16.24 -15.43 -2.02
C ARG A 89 -15.75 -16.59 -2.89
N SER A 90 -14.69 -16.35 -3.67
CA SER A 90 -14.10 -17.39 -4.51
C SER A 90 -13.53 -18.53 -3.67
N LEU A 91 -12.89 -18.19 -2.55
CA LEU A 91 -12.35 -19.20 -1.64
C LEU A 91 -13.46 -20.03 -0.99
N GLU A 92 -14.58 -19.40 -0.65
CA GLU A 92 -15.70 -20.08 -0.02
C GLU A 92 -16.34 -21.13 -0.94
N GLN A 93 -16.16 -20.97 -2.25
CA GLN A 93 -16.67 -21.92 -3.24
C GLN A 93 -15.67 -23.04 -3.56
N SER A 94 -14.50 -22.99 -2.94
CA SER A 94 -13.45 -23.99 -3.16
C SER A 94 -13.74 -25.26 -2.34
N HIS A 95 -13.36 -26.40 -2.91
CA HIS A 95 -13.45 -27.68 -2.20
C HIS A 95 -12.18 -28.04 -1.44
N ARG A 96 -11.19 -27.12 -1.44
CA ARG A 96 -9.92 -27.32 -0.75
C ARG A 96 -9.99 -26.73 0.64
N ASP A 97 -9.07 -27.18 1.51
CA ASP A 97 -8.91 -26.55 2.81
C ASP A 97 -8.28 -25.18 2.58
N ILE A 98 -9.04 -24.14 2.85
CA ILE A 98 -8.66 -22.75 2.60
C ILE A 98 -8.72 -21.90 3.87
N ALA A 99 -8.82 -22.53 5.02
CA ALA A 99 -9.04 -21.82 6.28
C ALA A 99 -7.94 -20.77 6.53
N GLU A 100 -6.68 -21.13 6.29
CA GLU A 100 -5.55 -20.23 6.50
C GLU A 100 -5.60 -19.04 5.54
N LYS A 101 -5.84 -19.30 4.26
CA LYS A 101 -5.93 -18.25 3.25
C LYS A 101 -7.11 -17.32 3.52
N LYS A 102 -8.23 -17.89 3.90
CA LYS A 102 -9.42 -17.12 4.25
C LYS A 102 -9.15 -16.19 5.43
N ALA A 103 -8.45 -16.69 6.44
CA ALA A 103 -8.07 -15.88 7.61
C ALA A 103 -7.17 -14.71 7.21
N GLU A 104 -6.22 -14.93 6.30
CA GLU A 104 -5.34 -13.87 5.80
C GLU A 104 -6.14 -12.76 5.08
N VAL A 105 -7.08 -13.16 4.24
CA VAL A 105 -7.91 -12.20 3.48
C VAL A 105 -8.77 -11.39 4.43
N LEU A 106 -9.42 -12.05 5.40
CA LEU A 106 -10.25 -11.35 6.39
C LEU A 106 -9.43 -10.35 7.20
N ARG A 107 -8.22 -10.74 7.58
CA ARG A 107 -7.34 -9.85 8.34
C ARG A 107 -6.95 -8.62 7.52
N MET A 108 -6.67 -8.81 6.22
CA MET A 108 -6.33 -7.67 5.35
C MET A 108 -7.50 -6.70 5.26
N ILE A 109 -8.72 -7.21 5.11
CA ILE A 109 -9.92 -6.37 5.07
C ILE A 109 -10.03 -5.56 6.37
N GLU A 110 -9.83 -6.19 7.52
CA GLU A 110 -9.89 -5.50 8.81
C GLU A 110 -8.86 -4.37 8.90
N ILE A 111 -7.63 -4.64 8.45
CA ILE A 111 -6.55 -3.65 8.47
C ILE A 111 -6.94 -2.44 7.62
N ILE A 112 -7.46 -2.68 6.43
CA ILE A 112 -7.85 -1.60 5.53
C ILE A 112 -9.03 -0.81 6.10
N GLU A 113 -10.05 -1.51 6.60
CA GLU A 113 -11.23 -0.85 7.19
C GLU A 113 -10.84 0.05 8.34
N GLU A 114 -9.92 -0.40 9.18
CA GLU A 114 -9.44 0.40 10.31
C GLU A 114 -8.71 1.64 9.83
N GLU A 115 -7.95 1.53 8.74
CA GLU A 115 -7.19 2.65 8.22
C GLU A 115 -8.06 3.74 7.61
N ILE A 116 -9.11 3.38 6.88
CA ILE A 116 -9.94 4.35 6.15
C ILE A 116 -11.20 4.77 6.90
N LYS A 117 -11.36 4.32 8.09
CA LYS A 117 -12.51 4.58 8.94
C LYS A 117 -12.58 6.06 9.38
#